data_8aa2de92b77cd1f6934d30bc0c834d64
#
_entry.id   8aa2de92b77cd1f6934d30bc0c834d64
#
_cell.length_a   1.000
_cell.length_b   1.000
_cell.length_c   1.000
_cell.angle_alpha   90.00
_cell.angle_beta   90.00
_cell.angle_gamma   90.00
#
_symmetry.space_group_name_H-M   'P 1'
#
loop_
_entity.id
_entity.type
_entity.pdbx_description
1 polymer ?
#
loop_
_entity_poly.entity_id
_entity_poly.type
_entity_poly.pdbx_seq_one_letter_code
_entity_poly.pdbx_strand_id
1 'polypeptide(L)'
;YVFTGYCGFIALVLVFYSMLYLSICKDYKKISFFFMIGMTVTVLLSFLFVKVIHMSITYGMLLALAIGFWLIACLEFALIRSYFRENSGRYRRVFHYFREYWPLVLTNFLYTLGLYIHNFVFWTTDLHMVIARSFVCVTTYDMATCLAMFTNISASVIFISRVEMNFHERYKAYSEAVIGGRGADI
;
A
#
# COMPACT_ATOMS: atom_id res chain seq x y z
N TYR A 1 1.20 21.91 -8.38
CA TYR A 1 1.74 21.02 -7.34
C TYR A 1 0.62 20.37 -6.54
N VAL A 2 -0.30 21.16 -5.94
CA VAL A 2 -1.35 20.65 -5.04
C VAL A 2 -2.24 19.62 -5.74
N PHE A 3 -2.80 19.98 -6.87
CA PHE A 3 -3.65 19.08 -7.66
C PHE A 3 -2.93 17.78 -8.04
N THR A 4 -1.70 17.87 -8.52
CA THR A 4 -0.89 16.69 -8.88
C THR A 4 -0.60 15.83 -7.68
N GLY A 5 -0.30 16.44 -6.51
CA GLY A 5 -0.10 15.73 -5.26
C GLY A 5 -1.33 14.96 -4.80
N TYR A 6 -2.52 15.58 -4.84
CA TYR A 6 -3.78 14.89 -4.52
C TYR A 6 -4.10 13.77 -5.50
N CYS A 7 -3.91 13.99 -6.81
CA CYS A 7 -4.09 12.95 -7.82
C CYS A 7 -3.14 11.77 -7.57
N GLY A 8 -1.89 12.03 -7.25
CA GLY A 8 -0.91 11.00 -6.91
C GLY A 8 -1.28 10.24 -5.63
N PHE A 9 -1.77 10.95 -4.61
CA PHE A 9 -2.25 10.33 -3.38
C PHE A 9 -3.46 9.41 -3.63
N ILE A 10 -4.45 9.85 -4.39
CA ILE A 10 -5.62 9.03 -4.76
C ILE A 10 -5.16 7.79 -5.53
N ALA A 11 -4.26 7.95 -6.50
CA ALA A 11 -3.72 6.83 -7.26
C ALA A 11 -3.01 5.81 -6.34
N LEU A 12 -2.21 6.29 -5.39
CA LEU A 12 -1.53 5.45 -4.41
C LEU A 12 -2.52 4.66 -3.54
N VAL A 13 -3.57 5.30 -3.04
CA VAL A 13 -4.65 4.64 -2.28
C VAL A 13 -5.31 3.56 -3.12
N LEU A 14 -5.60 3.83 -4.40
CA LEU A 14 -6.18 2.84 -5.31
C LEU A 14 -5.25 1.65 -5.56
N VAL A 15 -3.95 1.87 -5.72
CA VAL A 15 -2.94 0.81 -5.84
C VAL A 15 -2.97 -0.09 -4.60
N PHE A 16 -2.86 0.47 -3.40
CA PHE A 16 -2.90 -0.33 -2.16
C PHE A 16 -4.22 -1.09 -2.00
N TYR A 17 -5.34 -0.46 -2.33
CA TYR A 17 -6.65 -1.10 -2.26
C TYR A 17 -6.77 -2.26 -3.26
N SER A 18 -6.34 -2.08 -4.50
CA SER A 18 -6.33 -3.12 -5.52
C SER A 18 -5.38 -4.26 -5.16
N MET A 19 -4.21 -3.94 -4.60
CA MET A 19 -3.25 -4.93 -4.11
C MET A 19 -3.84 -5.83 -3.03
N LEU A 20 -4.70 -5.32 -2.13
CA LEU A 20 -5.38 -6.15 -1.13
C LEU A 20 -6.27 -7.22 -1.78
N TYR A 21 -7.05 -6.86 -2.81
CA TYR A 21 -7.87 -7.83 -3.55
C TYR A 21 -7.04 -8.88 -4.27
N LEU A 22 -5.97 -8.47 -4.92
CA LEU A 22 -5.09 -9.39 -5.65
C LEU A 22 -4.30 -10.31 -4.71
N SER A 23 -3.98 -9.84 -3.50
CA SER A 23 -3.36 -10.67 -2.46
C SER A 23 -4.26 -11.82 -2.01
N ILE A 24 -5.57 -11.61 -1.96
CA ILE A 24 -6.55 -12.68 -1.69
C ILE A 24 -6.50 -13.75 -2.78
N CYS A 25 -6.28 -13.34 -4.04
CA CYS A 25 -6.10 -14.25 -5.18
C CYS A 25 -4.74 -14.94 -5.20
N LYS A 26 -3.81 -14.59 -4.28
CA LYS A 26 -2.42 -15.10 -4.18
C LYS A 26 -1.58 -14.88 -5.45
N ASP A 27 -1.92 -13.91 -6.27
CA ASP A 27 -1.23 -13.61 -7.55
C ASP A 27 -0.12 -12.56 -7.37
N TYR A 28 0.77 -12.80 -6.40
CA TYR A 28 1.87 -11.89 -6.04
C TYR A 28 2.82 -11.61 -7.21
N LYS A 29 2.97 -12.55 -8.13
CA LYS A 29 3.85 -12.38 -9.30
C LYS A 29 3.36 -11.26 -10.21
N LYS A 30 2.05 -11.20 -10.49
CA LYS A 30 1.47 -10.16 -11.34
C LYS A 30 1.47 -8.81 -10.65
N ILE A 31 1.19 -8.75 -9.33
CA ILE A 31 1.29 -7.53 -8.54
C ILE A 31 2.70 -6.94 -8.65
N SER A 32 3.73 -7.75 -8.37
CA SER A 32 5.13 -7.30 -8.45
C SER A 32 5.51 -6.87 -9.87
N PHE A 33 5.03 -7.57 -10.88
CA PHE A 33 5.30 -7.24 -12.28
C PHE A 33 4.69 -5.90 -12.69
N PHE A 34 3.44 -5.63 -12.33
CA PHE A 34 2.78 -4.35 -12.61
C PHE A 34 3.43 -3.19 -11.87
N PHE A 35 3.84 -3.43 -10.62
CA PHE A 35 4.59 -2.45 -9.85
C PHE A 35 5.92 -2.11 -10.51
N MET A 36 6.67 -3.12 -10.98
CA MET A 36 7.91 -2.90 -11.74
C MET A 36 7.68 -2.10 -13.00
N ILE A 37 6.65 -2.42 -13.79
CA ILE A 37 6.29 -1.65 -15.00
C ILE A 37 6.03 -0.18 -14.64
N GLY A 38 5.17 0.07 -13.65
CA GLY A 38 4.81 1.42 -13.25
C GLY A 38 6.00 2.23 -12.75
N MET A 39 6.87 1.62 -11.95
CA MET A 39 8.10 2.28 -11.46
C MET A 39 9.09 2.58 -12.60
N THR A 40 9.26 1.64 -13.55
CA THR A 40 10.10 1.87 -14.74
C THR A 40 9.56 3.03 -15.57
N VAL A 41 8.25 3.08 -15.80
CA VAL A 41 7.61 4.18 -16.52
C VAL A 41 7.78 5.50 -15.76
N THR A 42 7.65 5.50 -14.43
CA THR A 42 7.90 6.69 -13.59
C THR A 42 9.30 7.25 -13.79
N VAL A 43 10.32 6.39 -13.77
CA VAL A 43 11.71 6.81 -13.97
C VAL A 43 11.92 7.38 -15.36
N LEU A 44 11.41 6.71 -16.39
CA LEU A 44 11.53 7.18 -17.78
C LEU A 44 10.82 8.52 -17.99
N LEU A 45 9.59 8.69 -17.46
CA LEU A 45 8.84 9.94 -17.54
C LEU A 45 9.53 11.05 -16.74
N SER A 46 10.09 10.75 -15.56
CA SER A 46 10.86 11.74 -14.79
C SER A 46 12.03 12.28 -15.59
N PHE A 47 12.78 11.40 -16.25
CA PHE A 47 13.88 11.80 -17.12
C PHE A 47 13.39 12.64 -18.30
N LEU A 48 12.33 12.24 -18.96
CA LEU A 48 11.73 12.95 -20.08
C LEU A 48 11.25 14.35 -19.67
N PHE A 49 10.51 14.49 -18.58
CA PHE A 49 9.98 15.77 -18.12
C PHE A 49 11.08 16.74 -17.70
N VAL A 50 12.11 16.26 -17.04
CA VAL A 50 13.18 17.12 -16.55
C VAL A 50 14.18 17.45 -17.66
N LYS A 51 14.63 16.48 -18.47
CA LYS A 51 15.70 16.67 -19.46
C LYS A 51 15.21 17.13 -20.84
N VAL A 52 14.04 16.65 -21.29
CA VAL A 52 13.54 16.94 -22.63
C VAL A 52 12.57 18.11 -22.61
N ILE A 53 11.62 18.13 -21.66
CA ILE A 53 10.61 19.18 -21.56
C ILE A 53 11.10 20.38 -20.73
N HIS A 54 12.24 20.23 -20.03
CA HIS A 54 12.84 21.27 -19.18
C HIS A 54 11.89 21.79 -18.06
N MET A 55 11.06 20.89 -17.51
CA MET A 55 10.21 21.21 -16.35
C MET A 55 11.07 21.32 -15.09
N SER A 56 10.55 22.02 -14.08
CA SER A 56 11.19 22.02 -12.75
C SER A 56 11.31 20.59 -12.21
N ILE A 57 12.47 20.24 -11.66
CA ILE A 57 12.79 18.88 -11.18
C ILE A 57 11.70 18.37 -10.24
N THR A 58 11.32 19.18 -9.25
CA THR A 58 10.32 18.81 -8.26
C THR A 58 8.95 18.50 -8.89
N TYR A 59 8.49 19.34 -9.82
CA TYR A 59 7.19 19.14 -10.45
C TYR A 59 7.20 17.99 -11.45
N GLY A 60 8.26 17.86 -12.25
CA GLY A 60 8.43 16.78 -13.21
C GLY A 60 8.45 15.42 -12.55
N MET A 61 9.18 15.28 -11.43
CA MET A 61 9.20 14.04 -10.65
C MET A 61 7.85 13.71 -10.00
N LEU A 62 7.18 14.71 -9.41
CA LEU A 62 5.87 14.52 -8.80
C LEU A 62 4.81 14.09 -9.83
N LEU A 63 4.82 14.73 -10.99
CA LEU A 63 3.89 14.39 -12.08
C LEU A 63 4.16 12.99 -12.63
N ALA A 64 5.42 12.64 -12.86
CA ALA A 64 5.81 11.31 -13.32
C ALA A 64 5.39 10.22 -12.31
N LEU A 65 5.59 10.48 -11.02
CA LEU A 65 5.17 9.57 -9.95
C LEU A 65 3.65 9.37 -9.94
N ALA A 66 2.89 10.45 -10.06
CA ALA A 66 1.43 10.38 -10.12
C ALA A 66 0.96 9.55 -11.33
N ILE A 67 1.53 9.77 -12.52
CA ILE A 67 1.20 9.00 -13.73
C ILE A 67 1.57 7.53 -13.55
N GLY A 68 2.73 7.22 -12.98
CA GLY A 68 3.15 5.85 -12.73
C GLY A 68 2.20 5.10 -11.79
N PHE A 69 1.76 5.72 -10.69
CA PHE A 69 0.78 5.11 -9.80
C PHE A 69 -0.59 4.93 -10.45
N TRP A 70 -1.04 5.88 -11.28
CA TRP A 70 -2.26 5.69 -12.06
C TRP A 70 -2.15 4.52 -13.04
N LEU A 71 -1.01 4.35 -13.68
CA LEU A 71 -0.76 3.20 -14.56
C LEU A 71 -0.85 1.88 -13.79
N ILE A 72 -0.18 1.79 -12.61
CA ILE A 72 -0.26 0.60 -11.74
C ILE A 72 -1.71 0.32 -11.34
N ALA A 73 -2.43 1.33 -10.85
CA ALA A 73 -3.83 1.20 -10.45
C ALA A 73 -4.72 0.69 -11.60
N CYS A 74 -4.54 1.21 -12.81
CA CYS A 74 -5.28 0.76 -13.99
C CYS A 74 -4.98 -0.70 -14.35
N LEU A 75 -3.71 -1.12 -14.32
CA LEU A 75 -3.31 -2.50 -14.61
C LEU A 75 -3.86 -3.48 -13.57
N GLU A 76 -3.75 -3.14 -12.28
CA GLU A 76 -4.30 -3.94 -11.19
C GLU A 76 -5.82 -4.03 -11.27
N PHE A 77 -6.51 -2.92 -11.53
CA PHE A 77 -7.95 -2.89 -11.70
C PHE A 77 -8.41 -3.73 -12.90
N ALA A 78 -7.70 -3.66 -14.03
CA ALA A 78 -7.97 -4.49 -15.20
C ALA A 78 -7.83 -5.99 -14.86
N LEU A 79 -6.83 -6.36 -14.05
CA LEU A 79 -6.64 -7.72 -13.58
C LEU A 79 -7.77 -8.16 -12.64
N ILE A 80 -8.17 -7.30 -11.69
CA ILE A 80 -9.31 -7.58 -10.80
C ILE A 80 -10.58 -7.84 -11.62
N ARG A 81 -10.84 -7.01 -12.64
CA ARG A 81 -11.98 -7.18 -13.55
C ARG A 81 -11.92 -8.49 -14.32
N SER A 82 -10.74 -9.01 -14.62
CA SER A 82 -10.60 -10.30 -15.28
C SER A 82 -10.96 -11.48 -14.37
N TYR A 83 -10.69 -11.37 -13.07
CA TYR A 83 -11.04 -12.38 -12.08
C TYR A 83 -12.51 -12.29 -11.61
N PHE A 84 -13.00 -11.07 -11.41
CA PHE A 84 -14.34 -10.79 -10.89
C PHE A 84 -15.21 -10.13 -11.97
N ARG A 85 -15.75 -10.93 -12.88
CA ARG A 85 -16.59 -10.42 -13.98
C ARG A 85 -17.99 -10.03 -13.54
N GLU A 86 -18.51 -10.70 -12.51
CA GLU A 86 -19.86 -10.48 -12.02
C GLU A 86 -19.85 -9.71 -10.70
N ASN A 87 -20.68 -8.67 -10.61
CA ASN A 87 -20.88 -7.93 -9.38
C ASN A 87 -22.20 -8.41 -8.73
N SER A 88 -22.10 -9.02 -7.54
CA SER A 88 -23.27 -9.58 -6.85
C SER A 88 -24.28 -8.54 -6.32
N GLY A 89 -23.92 -7.25 -6.27
CA GLY A 89 -24.75 -6.15 -5.77
C GLY A 89 -25.15 -6.26 -4.28
N ARG A 90 -24.64 -7.24 -3.56
CA ARG A 90 -25.05 -7.51 -2.16
C ARG A 90 -24.27 -6.67 -1.14
N TYR A 91 -24.22 -5.38 -1.32
CA TYR A 91 -23.47 -4.45 -0.45
C TYR A 91 -23.94 -4.45 1.01
N ARG A 92 -25.20 -4.79 1.29
CA ARG A 92 -25.74 -4.90 2.65
C ARG A 92 -24.99 -5.92 3.52
N ARG A 93 -24.50 -7.02 2.92
CA ARG A 93 -23.67 -7.99 3.65
C ARG A 93 -22.33 -7.41 4.05
N VAL A 94 -21.70 -6.60 3.18
CA VAL A 94 -20.42 -5.96 3.47
C VAL A 94 -20.56 -5.02 4.66
N PHE A 95 -21.62 -4.21 4.73
CA PHE A 95 -21.89 -3.36 5.88
C PHE A 95 -22.17 -4.14 7.17
N HIS A 96 -22.79 -5.32 7.07
CA HIS A 96 -23.00 -6.19 8.22
C HIS A 96 -21.67 -6.70 8.78
N TYR A 97 -20.78 -7.22 7.93
CA TYR A 97 -19.45 -7.67 8.33
C TYR A 97 -18.62 -6.51 8.92
N PHE A 98 -18.67 -5.32 8.33
CA PHE A 98 -17.99 -4.16 8.86
C PHE A 98 -18.44 -3.81 10.28
N ARG A 99 -19.73 -3.93 10.56
CA ARG A 99 -20.29 -3.71 11.90
C ARG A 99 -19.90 -4.82 12.87
N GLU A 100 -19.87 -6.06 12.43
CA GLU A 100 -19.50 -7.22 13.25
C GLU A 100 -18.01 -7.17 13.65
N TYR A 101 -17.14 -6.83 12.70
CA TYR A 101 -15.68 -6.75 12.90
C TYR A 101 -15.16 -5.34 13.24
N TRP A 102 -16.04 -4.44 13.64
CA TRP A 102 -15.68 -3.06 14.00
C TRP A 102 -14.53 -2.95 15.04
N PRO A 103 -14.49 -3.80 16.10
CA PRO A 103 -13.38 -3.75 17.06
C PRO A 103 -12.02 -4.03 16.40
N LEU A 104 -11.96 -4.93 15.42
CA LEU A 104 -10.73 -5.24 14.68
C LEU A 104 -10.29 -4.06 13.80
N VAL A 105 -11.26 -3.41 13.14
CA VAL A 105 -10.99 -2.19 12.36
C VAL A 105 -10.45 -1.08 13.25
N LEU A 106 -11.04 -0.87 14.41
CA LEU A 106 -10.62 0.15 15.37
C LEU A 106 -9.21 -0.15 15.91
N THR A 107 -8.92 -1.39 16.26
CA THR A 107 -7.59 -1.81 16.72
C THR A 107 -6.53 -1.53 15.68
N ASN A 108 -6.78 -1.89 14.42
CA ASN A 108 -5.84 -1.66 13.33
C ASN A 108 -5.66 -0.15 13.02
N PHE A 109 -6.76 0.61 13.09
CA PHE A 109 -6.72 2.06 12.95
C PHE A 109 -5.89 2.72 14.06
N LEU A 110 -6.12 2.35 15.33
CA LEU A 110 -5.37 2.88 16.46
C LEU A 110 -3.89 2.50 16.43
N TYR A 111 -3.57 1.28 15.98
CA TYR A 111 -2.20 0.86 15.75
C TYR A 111 -1.52 1.74 14.71
N THR A 112 -2.16 1.93 13.55
CA THR A 112 -1.63 2.78 12.49
C THR A 112 -1.52 4.24 12.93
N LEU A 113 -2.52 4.75 13.64
CA LEU A 113 -2.48 6.10 14.20
C LEU A 113 -1.31 6.26 15.16
N GLY A 114 -1.08 5.27 16.03
CA GLY A 114 0.05 5.27 16.97
C GLY A 114 1.41 5.35 16.27
N LEU A 115 1.55 4.69 15.12
CA LEU A 115 2.77 4.76 14.32
C LEU A 115 3.03 6.13 13.71
N TYR A 116 2.00 6.92 13.41
CA TYR A 116 2.13 8.19 12.68
C TYR A 116 1.78 9.43 13.50
N ILE A 117 1.21 9.28 14.70
CA ILE A 117 0.74 10.42 15.51
C ILE A 117 1.86 11.40 15.83
N HIS A 118 3.08 10.91 16.01
CA HIS A 118 4.24 11.74 16.26
C HIS A 118 4.54 12.72 15.10
N ASN A 119 4.33 12.34 13.85
CA ASN A 119 4.47 13.25 12.72
C ASN A 119 3.45 14.40 12.80
N PHE A 120 2.19 14.10 13.14
CA PHE A 120 1.17 15.14 13.33
C PHE A 120 1.55 16.13 14.43
N VAL A 121 2.10 15.63 15.56
CA VAL A 121 2.59 16.49 16.64
C VAL A 121 3.69 17.40 16.13
N PHE A 122 4.69 16.88 15.41
CA PHE A 122 5.80 17.70 14.90
C PHE A 122 5.33 18.73 13.84
N TRP A 123 4.33 18.42 13.03
CA TRP A 123 3.76 19.37 12.06
C TRP A 123 3.01 20.54 12.72
N THR A 124 2.64 20.44 14.00
CA THR A 124 2.03 21.54 14.76
C THR A 124 3.04 22.41 15.50
N THR A 125 4.32 22.04 15.50
CA THR A 125 5.39 22.83 16.14
C THR A 125 5.89 23.95 15.22
N ASP A 126 6.61 24.92 15.76
CA ASP A 126 7.22 26.02 15.02
C ASP A 126 8.35 25.58 14.06
N LEU A 127 8.75 24.29 14.14
CA LEU A 127 9.77 23.70 13.26
C LEU A 127 9.22 23.31 11.88
N HIS A 128 7.92 23.41 11.67
CA HIS A 128 7.31 23.04 10.42
C HIS A 128 7.65 24.01 9.27
N MET A 129 7.79 23.47 8.09
CA MET A 129 7.93 24.23 6.84
C MET A 129 6.72 23.97 5.94
N VAL A 130 6.23 25.03 5.30
CA VAL A 130 5.13 24.91 4.33
C VAL A 130 5.69 24.91 2.93
N ILE A 131 5.61 23.78 2.23
CA ILE A 131 6.05 23.63 0.85
C ILE A 131 4.85 23.83 -0.08
N ALA A 132 5.06 24.62 -1.16
CA ALA A 132 4.04 24.90 -2.18
C ALA A 132 2.71 25.42 -1.61
N ARG A 133 2.72 26.14 -0.48
CA ARG A 133 1.56 26.71 0.23
C ARG A 133 0.52 25.71 0.75
N SER A 134 0.83 24.40 0.72
CA SER A 134 -0.18 23.37 1.06
C SER A 134 0.37 22.15 1.76
N PHE A 135 1.64 21.85 1.61
CA PHE A 135 2.24 20.67 2.24
C PHE A 135 3.06 21.10 3.44
N VAL A 136 2.69 20.59 4.60
CA VAL A 136 3.42 20.83 5.85
C VAL A 136 4.40 19.69 6.07
N CYS A 137 5.64 20.00 6.37
CA CYS A 137 6.66 19.01 6.69
C CYS A 137 7.68 19.55 7.70
N VAL A 138 8.32 18.65 8.43
CA VAL A 138 9.51 18.92 9.25
C VAL A 138 10.65 18.11 8.65
N THR A 139 11.38 18.68 7.69
CA THR A 139 12.31 17.97 6.80
C THR A 139 13.25 17.01 7.54
N THR A 140 13.89 17.47 8.60
CA THR A 140 14.85 16.67 9.37
C THR A 140 14.18 15.47 10.05
N TYR A 141 12.99 15.68 10.61
CA TYR A 141 12.26 14.65 11.32
C TYR A 141 11.61 13.66 10.35
N ASP A 142 10.97 14.16 9.30
CA ASP A 142 10.29 13.34 8.29
C ASP A 142 11.29 12.45 7.54
N MET A 143 12.52 12.95 7.27
CA MET A 143 13.59 12.14 6.68
C MET A 143 14.04 11.00 7.62
N ALA A 144 14.25 11.29 8.90
CA ALA A 144 14.62 10.27 9.88
C ALA A 144 13.51 9.21 10.03
N THR A 145 12.25 9.65 10.09
CA THR A 145 11.09 8.77 10.15
C THR A 145 10.97 7.92 8.89
N CYS A 146 11.20 8.50 7.71
CA CYS A 146 11.18 7.77 6.44
C CYS A 146 12.23 6.64 6.42
N LEU A 147 13.45 6.90 6.87
CA LEU A 147 14.51 5.89 6.97
C LEU A 147 14.14 4.78 7.97
N ALA A 148 13.59 5.14 9.13
CA ALA A 148 13.12 4.18 10.11
C ALA A 148 11.98 3.30 9.54
N MET A 149 11.07 3.88 8.75
CA MET A 149 9.99 3.15 8.09
C MET A 149 10.50 2.16 7.06
N PHE A 150 11.54 2.47 6.28
CA PHE A 150 12.16 1.50 5.37
C PHE A 150 12.70 0.28 6.10
N THR A 151 13.32 0.47 7.27
CA THR A 151 13.80 -0.64 8.11
C THR A 151 12.63 -1.48 8.62
N ASN A 152 11.56 -0.84 9.09
CA ASN A 152 10.36 -1.51 9.57
C ASN A 152 9.64 -2.29 8.45
N ILE A 153 9.51 -1.70 7.26
CA ILE A 153 8.92 -2.38 6.10
C ILE A 153 9.74 -3.63 5.73
N SER A 154 11.07 -3.51 5.69
CA SER A 154 11.95 -4.63 5.37
C SER A 154 11.80 -5.77 6.39
N ALA A 155 11.77 -5.46 7.68
CA ALA A 155 11.55 -6.44 8.74
C ALA A 155 10.16 -7.09 8.62
N SER A 156 9.12 -6.29 8.34
CA SER A 156 7.75 -6.77 8.17
C SER A 156 7.61 -7.71 6.97
N VAL A 157 8.23 -7.38 5.83
CA VAL A 157 8.23 -8.24 4.63
C VAL A 157 8.88 -9.60 4.92
N ILE A 158 10.04 -9.61 5.59
CA ILE A 158 10.72 -10.85 5.96
C ILE A 158 9.84 -11.66 6.93
N PHE A 159 9.27 -11.01 7.95
CA PHE A 159 8.40 -11.66 8.92
C PHE A 159 7.17 -12.28 8.26
N ILE A 160 6.42 -11.51 7.46
CA ILE A 160 5.20 -11.97 6.78
C ILE A 160 5.53 -13.13 5.84
N SER A 161 6.59 -13.00 5.03
CA SER A 161 7.00 -14.08 4.12
C SER A 161 7.34 -15.37 4.86
N ARG A 162 8.03 -15.28 5.99
CA ARG A 162 8.39 -16.46 6.82
C ARG A 162 7.17 -17.06 7.50
N VAL A 163 6.29 -16.22 8.04
CA VAL A 163 5.08 -16.68 8.73
C VAL A 163 4.10 -17.30 7.72
N GLU A 164 3.83 -16.68 6.59
CA GLU A 164 2.91 -17.22 5.59
C GLU A 164 3.37 -18.57 5.04
N MET A 165 4.65 -18.71 4.68
CA MET A 165 5.17 -19.97 4.13
C MET A 165 5.17 -21.10 5.17
N ASN A 166 5.70 -20.83 6.36
CA ASN A 166 5.85 -21.90 7.37
C ASN A 166 4.56 -22.19 8.12
N PHE A 167 3.75 -21.16 8.40
CA PHE A 167 2.49 -21.32 9.13
C PHE A 167 1.44 -22.06 8.30
N HIS A 168 1.33 -21.73 7.01
CA HIS A 168 0.36 -22.38 6.13
C HIS A 168 0.62 -23.90 6.03
N GLU A 169 1.86 -24.32 5.85
CA GLU A 169 2.22 -25.74 5.78
C GLU A 169 1.94 -26.47 7.10
N ARG A 170 2.34 -25.87 8.22
CA ARG A 170 2.10 -26.45 9.55
C ARG A 170 0.63 -26.49 9.91
N TYR A 171 -0.11 -25.41 9.61
CA TYR A 171 -1.55 -25.37 9.85
C TYR A 171 -2.32 -26.40 9.02
N LYS A 172 -1.92 -26.60 7.76
CA LYS A 172 -2.49 -27.63 6.89
C LYS A 172 -2.23 -29.03 7.45
N ALA A 173 -0.98 -29.33 7.84
CA ALA A 173 -0.61 -30.61 8.47
C ALA A 173 -1.38 -30.85 9.79
N TYR A 174 -1.49 -29.82 10.63
CA TYR A 174 -2.29 -29.88 11.86
C TYR A 174 -3.77 -30.13 11.57
N SER A 175 -4.36 -29.41 10.65
CA SER A 175 -5.77 -29.56 10.26
C SER A 175 -6.05 -30.97 9.70
N GLU A 176 -5.15 -31.50 8.85
CA GLU A 176 -5.25 -32.86 8.32
C GLU A 176 -5.13 -33.92 9.41
N ALA A 177 -4.22 -33.73 10.39
CA ALA A 177 -4.08 -34.62 11.52
C ALA A 177 -5.33 -34.63 12.42
N VAL A 178 -5.93 -33.47 12.69
CA VAL A 178 -7.17 -33.36 13.49
C VAL A 178 -8.36 -33.97 12.76
N ILE A 179 -8.55 -33.69 11.48
CA ILE A 179 -9.66 -34.22 10.67
C ILE A 179 -9.48 -35.74 10.45
N GLY A 180 -8.23 -36.19 10.25
CA GLY A 180 -7.89 -37.60 10.06
C GLY A 180 -7.91 -38.46 11.34
N GLY A 181 -8.21 -37.91 12.51
CA GLY A 181 -8.23 -38.61 13.79
C GLY A 181 -6.86 -39.06 14.31
N ARG A 182 -5.77 -38.55 13.75
CA ARG A 182 -4.38 -38.85 14.14
C ARG A 182 -3.89 -37.89 15.24
N GLY A 183 -4.56 -37.92 16.39
CA GLY A 183 -4.16 -37.09 17.55
C GLY A 183 -2.77 -37.41 18.16
N ALA A 184 -2.14 -38.47 17.71
CA ALA A 184 -0.80 -38.89 18.20
C ALA A 184 0.34 -38.25 17.38
N ASP A 185 0.06 -37.62 16.25
CA ASP A 185 1.06 -37.01 15.34
C ASP A 185 1.23 -35.50 15.56
N ILE A 186 0.57 -34.96 16.59
CA ILE A 186 0.66 -33.57 17.06
C ILE A 186 1.59 -33.48 18.24
#